data_1b4136f7d71e07d8afc9dcddaf71e35e
#
_entry.id   1b4136f7d71e07d8afc9dcddaf71e35e
#
_cell.length_a   1.000
_cell.length_b   1.000
_cell.length_c   1.000
_cell.angle_alpha   90.00
_cell.angle_beta   90.00
_cell.angle_gamma   90.00
#
_symmetry.space_group_name_H-M   'P 1'
#
loop_
_entity.id
_entity.type
_entity.pdbx_description
1 polymer ?
#
loop_
_entity_poly.entity_id
_entity_poly.type
_entity_poly.pdbx_seq_one_letter_code
_entity_poly.pdbx_strand_id
1 'polypeptide(L)'
;LIAKLLLILADLSTPSAQRDSWFSWAAGQVAHAMIGAVLAGGLLFIVQPIWAFLSAALGYAALKELPDFLQDRTWANARDCVQDTLFVTAGAALAVAIAGGHDRLFIVAVIAAVIGLWLGVSARLKPPI
;
A
#
# COMPACT_ATOMS: atom_id res chain seq x y z
N LEU A 1 -25.40 1.84 0.14
CA LEU A 1 -24.07 2.13 -0.42
C LEU A 1 -23.08 2.55 0.66
N ILE A 2 -23.37 3.57 1.47
CA ILE A 2 -22.48 4.09 2.55
C ILE A 2 -22.08 2.99 3.53
N ALA A 3 -23.03 2.17 4.02
CA ALA A 3 -22.73 1.08 4.96
C ALA A 3 -21.74 0.06 4.37
N LYS A 4 -21.88 -0.30 3.07
CA LYS A 4 -20.91 -1.18 2.39
C LYS A 4 -19.54 -0.53 2.26
N LEU A 5 -19.48 0.76 1.99
CA LEU A 5 -18.22 1.50 1.91
C LEU A 5 -17.51 1.52 3.28
N LEU A 6 -18.26 1.77 4.35
CA LEU A 6 -17.71 1.76 5.72
C LEU A 6 -17.18 0.37 6.12
N LEU A 7 -17.86 -0.70 5.72
CA LEU A 7 -17.38 -2.08 5.94
C LEU A 7 -16.08 -2.35 5.18
N ILE A 8 -16.00 -1.92 3.92
CA ILE A 8 -14.77 -2.03 3.11
C ILE A 8 -13.63 -1.25 3.75
N LEU A 9 -13.89 -0.01 4.19
CA LEU A 9 -12.87 0.82 4.86
C LEU A 9 -12.43 0.22 6.19
N ALA A 10 -13.36 -0.37 6.97
CA ALA A 10 -13.03 -1.07 8.20
C ALA A 10 -12.16 -2.32 7.93
N ASP A 11 -12.49 -3.09 6.89
CA ASP A 11 -11.70 -4.26 6.50
C ASP A 11 -10.30 -3.87 5.99
N LEU A 12 -10.19 -2.80 5.21
CA LEU A 12 -8.90 -2.24 4.77
C LEU A 12 -8.05 -1.71 5.92
N SER A 13 -8.68 -1.29 7.04
CA SER A 13 -7.97 -0.86 8.25
C SER A 13 -7.54 -2.02 9.15
N THR A 14 -7.92 -3.25 8.85
CA THR A 14 -7.46 -4.42 9.61
C THR A 14 -5.99 -4.68 9.31
N PRO A 15 -5.10 -4.76 10.32
CA PRO A 15 -3.68 -5.00 10.12
C PRO A 15 -3.43 -6.26 9.29
N SER A 16 -2.61 -6.15 8.25
CA SER A 16 -2.29 -7.27 7.35
C SER A 16 -1.59 -8.43 8.07
N ALA A 17 -0.89 -8.13 9.17
CA ALA A 17 -0.25 -9.12 10.04
C ALA A 17 -1.25 -10.11 10.67
N GLN A 18 -2.53 -9.72 10.80
CA GLN A 18 -3.58 -10.55 11.37
C GLN A 18 -4.36 -11.37 10.33
N ARG A 19 -3.97 -11.28 9.05
CA ARG A 19 -4.66 -12.00 7.97
C ARG A 19 -4.20 -13.45 7.91
N ASP A 20 -5.13 -14.38 8.08
CA ASP A 20 -4.86 -15.81 8.21
C ASP A 20 -4.43 -16.50 6.91
N SER A 21 -4.66 -15.88 5.74
CA SER A 21 -4.33 -16.47 4.45
C SER A 21 -3.42 -15.57 3.60
N TRP A 22 -2.55 -16.20 2.81
CA TRP A 22 -1.73 -15.50 1.84
C TRP A 22 -2.56 -14.69 0.84
N PHE A 23 -3.74 -15.21 0.45
CA PHE A 23 -4.63 -14.54 -0.48
C PHE A 23 -5.22 -13.26 0.11
N SER A 24 -5.74 -13.32 1.33
CA SER A 24 -6.28 -12.17 2.05
C SER A 24 -5.21 -11.09 2.24
N TRP A 25 -3.99 -11.50 2.59
CA TRP A 25 -2.86 -10.59 2.69
C TRP A 25 -2.54 -9.94 1.34
N ALA A 26 -2.39 -10.73 0.27
CA ALA A 26 -2.07 -10.23 -1.07
C ALA A 26 -3.14 -9.27 -1.59
N ALA A 27 -4.42 -9.59 -1.40
CA ALA A 27 -5.52 -8.70 -1.74
C ALA A 27 -5.44 -7.36 -0.98
N GLY A 28 -5.05 -7.38 0.30
CA GLY A 28 -4.78 -6.18 1.09
C GLY A 28 -3.66 -5.34 0.49
N GLN A 29 -2.55 -5.95 0.08
CA GLN A 29 -1.43 -5.22 -0.52
C GLN A 29 -1.81 -4.58 -1.87
N VAL A 30 -2.60 -5.27 -2.68
CA VAL A 30 -3.15 -4.68 -3.92
C VAL A 30 -4.07 -3.48 -3.59
N ALA A 31 -4.91 -3.59 -2.55
CA ALA A 31 -5.74 -2.48 -2.11
C ALA A 31 -4.90 -1.28 -1.66
N HIS A 32 -3.80 -1.48 -0.93
CA HIS A 32 -2.87 -0.41 -0.56
C HIS A 32 -2.23 0.26 -1.78
N ALA A 33 -1.82 -0.52 -2.79
CA ALA A 33 -1.33 0.05 -4.05
C ALA A 33 -2.41 0.88 -4.76
N MET A 34 -3.67 0.41 -4.77
CA MET A 34 -4.79 1.19 -5.32
C MET A 34 -5.04 2.48 -4.54
N ILE A 35 -4.95 2.46 -3.20
CA ILE A 35 -5.05 3.67 -2.38
C ILE A 35 -3.98 4.69 -2.81
N GLY A 36 -2.73 4.26 -2.93
CA GLY A 36 -1.63 5.11 -3.39
C GLY A 36 -1.87 5.71 -4.76
N ALA A 37 -2.34 4.90 -5.71
CA ALA A 37 -2.66 5.35 -7.06
C ALA A 37 -3.80 6.38 -7.08
N VAL A 38 -4.86 6.16 -6.30
CA VAL A 38 -6.00 7.08 -6.22
C VAL A 38 -5.60 8.40 -5.55
N LEU A 39 -4.84 8.34 -4.45
CA LEU A 39 -4.38 9.54 -3.75
C LEU A 39 -3.45 10.38 -4.65
N ALA A 40 -2.42 9.78 -5.23
CA ALA A 40 -1.51 10.47 -6.12
C ALA A 40 -2.24 10.96 -7.38
N GLY A 41 -3.06 10.12 -7.99
CA GLY A 41 -3.85 10.46 -9.17
C GLY A 41 -4.79 11.64 -8.94
N GLY A 42 -5.47 11.69 -7.79
CA GLY A 42 -6.30 12.83 -7.40
C GLY A 42 -5.48 14.11 -7.19
N LEU A 43 -4.31 14.00 -6.55
CA LEU A 43 -3.43 15.14 -6.31
C LEU A 43 -2.80 15.71 -7.60
N LEU A 44 -2.61 14.90 -8.64
CA LEU A 44 -2.08 15.35 -9.93
C LEU A 44 -2.91 16.44 -10.61
N PHE A 45 -4.19 16.60 -10.23
CA PHE A 45 -5.02 17.70 -10.74
C PHE A 45 -4.68 19.06 -10.13
N ILE A 46 -3.96 19.11 -9.00
CA ILE A 46 -3.74 20.35 -8.23
C ILE A 46 -2.28 20.62 -7.89
N VAL A 47 -1.39 19.60 -7.95
CA VAL A 47 0.03 19.75 -7.63
C VAL A 47 0.91 19.06 -8.66
N GLN A 48 2.18 19.42 -8.70
CA GLN A 48 3.18 18.76 -9.57
C GLN A 48 3.37 17.28 -9.19
N PRO A 49 3.76 16.42 -10.14
CA PRO A 49 3.86 14.97 -9.95
C PRO A 49 4.71 14.55 -8.74
N ILE A 50 5.83 15.21 -8.51
CA ILE A 50 6.69 14.91 -7.35
C ILE A 50 5.96 15.14 -6.02
N TRP A 51 5.19 16.23 -5.91
CA TRP A 51 4.44 16.54 -4.71
C TRP A 51 3.22 15.63 -4.53
N ALA A 52 2.57 15.24 -5.64
CA ALA A 52 1.49 14.25 -5.61
C ALA A 52 2.01 12.91 -5.08
N PHE A 53 3.16 12.45 -5.58
CA PHE A 53 3.83 11.23 -5.12
C PHE A 53 4.20 11.29 -3.63
N LEU A 54 4.95 12.34 -3.22
CA LEU A 54 5.40 12.49 -1.84
C LEU A 54 4.24 12.63 -0.87
N SER A 55 3.21 13.42 -1.22
CA SER A 55 2.05 13.60 -0.36
C SER A 55 1.23 12.32 -0.19
N ALA A 56 1.08 11.51 -1.24
CA ALA A 56 0.40 10.23 -1.15
C ALA A 56 1.18 9.25 -0.26
N ALA A 57 2.48 9.09 -0.49
CA ALA A 57 3.32 8.14 0.24
C ALA A 57 3.52 8.55 1.71
N LEU A 58 3.99 9.77 1.96
CA LEU A 58 4.29 10.27 3.30
C LEU A 58 3.01 10.59 4.09
N GLY A 59 1.98 11.11 3.42
CA GLY A 59 0.68 11.36 4.04
C GLY A 59 0.04 10.07 4.54
N TYR A 60 0.04 9.01 3.74
CA TYR A 60 -0.44 7.70 4.18
C TYR A 60 0.38 7.16 5.36
N ALA A 61 1.70 7.16 5.26
CA ALA A 61 2.57 6.70 6.34
C ALA A 61 2.33 7.48 7.65
N ALA A 62 2.16 8.80 7.59
CA ALA A 62 1.98 9.64 8.78
C ALA A 62 0.56 9.55 9.36
N LEU A 63 -0.48 9.46 8.52
CA LEU A 63 -1.87 9.54 8.96
C LEU A 63 -2.49 8.17 9.27
N LYS A 64 -1.95 7.09 8.70
CA LYS A 64 -2.45 5.73 8.88
C LYS A 64 -1.44 4.84 9.61
N GLU A 65 -0.25 4.66 9.05
CA GLU A 65 0.68 3.65 9.55
C GLU A 65 1.37 4.06 10.86
N LEU A 66 1.71 5.33 11.01
CA LEU A 66 2.31 5.80 12.27
C LEU A 66 1.35 5.66 13.46
N PRO A 67 0.06 6.08 13.40
CA PRO A 67 -0.90 5.82 14.45
C PRO A 67 -1.07 4.33 14.77
N ASP A 68 -1.16 3.46 13.76
CA ASP A 68 -1.30 2.02 13.96
C ASP A 68 -0.08 1.44 14.67
N PHE A 69 1.13 1.83 14.27
CA PHE A 69 2.35 1.42 14.95
C PHE A 69 2.40 1.94 16.40
N LEU A 70 1.93 3.15 16.67
CA LEU A 70 1.94 3.71 18.02
C LEU A 70 0.95 3.00 18.97
N GLN A 71 -0.12 2.41 18.43
CA GLN A 71 -1.08 1.60 19.18
C GLN A 71 -0.52 0.22 19.54
N ASP A 72 0.18 -0.42 18.61
CA ASP A 72 0.83 -1.73 18.81
C ASP A 72 2.29 -1.68 18.33
N ARG A 73 3.20 -1.45 19.28
CA ARG A 73 4.64 -1.30 19.02
C ARG A 73 5.37 -2.63 18.92
N THR A 74 4.76 -3.63 18.31
CA THR A 74 5.40 -4.91 18.04
C THR A 74 6.22 -4.86 16.75
N TRP A 75 7.23 -5.74 16.66
CA TRP A 75 8.03 -5.88 15.44
C TRP A 75 7.18 -6.38 14.26
N ALA A 76 6.20 -7.24 14.53
CA ALA A 76 5.27 -7.72 13.51
C ALA A 76 4.47 -6.57 12.90
N ASN A 77 3.90 -5.70 13.74
CA ASN A 77 3.16 -4.53 13.29
C ASN A 77 4.05 -3.50 12.59
N ALA A 78 5.26 -3.24 13.10
CA ALA A 78 6.22 -2.35 12.42
C ALA A 78 6.51 -2.81 11.00
N ARG A 79 6.73 -4.12 10.80
CA ARG A 79 6.97 -4.70 9.49
C ARG A 79 5.75 -4.58 8.57
N ASP A 80 4.56 -4.75 9.11
CA ASP A 80 3.30 -4.61 8.38
C ASP A 80 3.11 -3.16 7.90
N CYS A 81 3.24 -2.18 8.79
CA CYS A 81 3.17 -0.75 8.47
C CYS A 81 4.17 -0.36 7.36
N VAL A 82 5.39 -0.88 7.40
CA VAL A 82 6.39 -0.65 6.35
C VAL A 82 5.95 -1.27 5.03
N GLN A 83 5.43 -2.50 5.05
CA GLN A 83 4.95 -3.18 3.84
C GLN A 83 3.79 -2.42 3.21
N ASP A 84 2.80 -2.03 3.99
CA ASP A 84 1.63 -1.30 3.52
C ASP A 84 2.04 0.06 2.91
N THR A 85 2.94 0.79 3.57
CA THR A 85 3.51 2.03 3.02
C THR A 85 4.23 1.80 1.70
N LEU A 86 5.00 0.71 1.55
CA LEU A 86 5.70 0.39 0.31
C LEU A 86 4.72 0.12 -0.84
N PHE A 87 3.61 -0.57 -0.60
CA PHE A 87 2.59 -0.81 -1.62
C PHE A 87 1.84 0.47 -2.00
N VAL A 88 1.50 1.32 -1.03
CA VAL A 88 0.94 2.66 -1.31
C VAL A 88 1.92 3.49 -2.14
N THR A 89 3.20 3.47 -1.80
CA THR A 89 4.26 4.17 -2.54
C THR A 89 4.37 3.65 -3.98
N ALA A 90 4.33 2.34 -4.18
CA ALA A 90 4.36 1.74 -5.51
C ALA A 90 3.14 2.16 -6.35
N GLY A 91 1.95 2.16 -5.77
CA GLY A 91 0.74 2.64 -6.43
C GLY A 91 0.80 4.12 -6.80
N ALA A 92 1.29 4.96 -5.89
CA ALA A 92 1.50 6.38 -6.16
C ALA A 92 2.51 6.61 -7.30
N ALA A 93 3.60 5.83 -7.32
CA ALA A 93 4.60 5.88 -8.39
C ALA A 93 4.01 5.45 -9.75
N LEU A 94 3.15 4.43 -9.77
CA LEU A 94 2.44 4.00 -10.99
C LEU A 94 1.56 5.13 -11.55
N ALA A 95 0.76 5.78 -10.70
CA ALA A 95 -0.10 6.88 -11.13
C ALA A 95 0.69 8.05 -11.73
N VAL A 96 1.78 8.44 -11.06
CA VAL A 96 2.66 9.52 -11.52
C VAL A 96 3.39 9.13 -12.81
N ALA A 97 3.86 7.88 -12.92
CA ALA A 97 4.53 7.38 -14.11
C ALA A 97 3.62 7.39 -15.33
N ILE A 98 2.37 6.94 -15.17
CA ILE A 98 1.37 6.93 -16.25
C ILE A 98 1.05 8.36 -16.69
N ALA A 99 0.79 9.26 -15.73
CA ALA A 99 0.43 10.64 -16.03
C ALA A 99 1.57 11.42 -16.69
N GLY A 100 2.83 11.12 -16.33
CA GLY A 100 4.03 11.80 -16.86
C GLY A 100 4.68 11.10 -18.06
N GLY A 101 4.20 9.95 -18.50
CA GLY A 101 4.84 9.16 -19.58
C GLY A 101 6.23 8.63 -19.18
N HIS A 102 6.42 8.29 -17.91
CA HIS A 102 7.72 7.84 -17.37
C HIS A 102 7.84 6.31 -17.36
N ASP A 103 8.08 5.69 -18.50
CA ASP A 103 8.12 4.23 -18.68
C ASP A 103 9.08 3.52 -17.72
N ARG A 104 10.25 4.09 -17.46
CA ARG A 104 11.22 3.49 -16.52
C ARG A 104 10.70 3.47 -15.09
N LEU A 105 10.06 4.54 -14.63
CA LEU A 105 9.45 4.59 -13.31
C LEU A 105 8.29 3.59 -13.20
N PHE A 106 7.47 3.50 -14.25
CA PHE A 106 6.40 2.51 -14.33
C PHE A 106 6.93 1.09 -14.17
N ILE A 107 7.94 0.70 -14.96
CA ILE A 107 8.55 -0.63 -14.90
C ILE A 107 9.12 -0.92 -13.51
N VAL A 108 9.86 0.01 -12.93
CA VAL A 108 10.44 -0.15 -11.58
C VAL A 108 9.35 -0.33 -10.52
N ALA A 109 8.28 0.46 -10.56
CA ALA A 109 7.18 0.35 -9.61
C ALA A 109 6.43 -1.00 -9.73
N VAL A 110 6.18 -1.48 -10.96
CA VAL A 110 5.59 -2.80 -11.21
C VAL A 110 6.48 -3.91 -10.67
N ILE A 111 7.78 -3.89 -10.99
CA ILE A 111 8.73 -4.92 -10.53
C ILE A 111 8.79 -4.93 -9.01
N ALA A 112 8.88 -3.78 -8.36
CA ALA A 112 8.92 -3.67 -6.91
C ALA A 112 7.66 -4.25 -6.26
N ALA A 113 6.47 -3.93 -6.78
CA ALA A 113 5.20 -4.46 -6.30
C ALA A 113 5.12 -6.00 -6.49
N VAL A 114 5.52 -6.52 -7.64
CA VAL A 114 5.52 -7.97 -7.94
C VAL A 114 6.48 -8.71 -7.01
N ILE A 115 7.71 -8.20 -6.83
CA ILE A 115 8.69 -8.79 -5.90
C ILE A 115 8.15 -8.76 -4.46
N GLY A 116 7.56 -7.64 -4.02
CA GLY A 116 6.96 -7.51 -2.70
C GLY A 116 5.85 -8.53 -2.47
N LEU A 117 4.93 -8.68 -3.43
CA LEU A 117 3.88 -9.71 -3.39
C LEU A 117 4.45 -11.12 -3.35
N TRP A 118 5.42 -11.43 -4.22
CA TRP A 118 6.07 -12.73 -4.26
C TRP A 118 6.72 -13.09 -2.92
N LEU A 119 7.49 -12.19 -2.34
CA LEU A 119 8.16 -12.41 -1.05
C LEU A 119 7.16 -12.61 0.08
N GLY A 120 6.12 -11.80 0.14
CA GLY A 120 5.08 -11.87 1.17
C GLY A 120 4.23 -13.13 1.07
N VAL A 121 3.82 -13.53 -0.12
CA VAL A 121 3.09 -14.78 -0.38
C VAL A 121 3.98 -15.99 -0.05
N SER A 122 5.23 -15.99 -0.50
CA SER A 122 6.17 -17.09 -0.25
C SER A 122 6.43 -17.29 1.25
N ALA A 123 6.46 -16.22 2.03
CA ALA A 123 6.61 -16.30 3.48
C ALA A 123 5.40 -16.94 4.17
N ARG A 124 4.20 -16.80 3.59
CA ARG A 124 2.93 -17.32 4.16
C ARG A 124 2.56 -18.70 3.65
N LEU A 125 3.16 -19.14 2.55
CA LEU A 125 2.97 -20.50 2.02
C LEU A 125 3.86 -21.56 2.71
N LYS A 126 4.83 -21.14 3.55
CA LYS A 126 5.65 -22.11 4.28
C LYS A 126 4.78 -22.86 5.29
N PRO A 127 4.80 -24.21 5.29
CA PRO A 127 4.09 -24.97 6.29
C PRO A 127 4.58 -24.58 7.69
N PRO A 128 3.72 -24.57 8.70
CA PRO A 128 4.18 -24.42 10.08
C PRO A 128 5.15 -25.57 10.39
N ILE A 129 6.33 -25.22 10.88
CA ILE A 129 7.36 -26.16 11.33
C ILE A 129 6.88 -26.82 12.62
#